data_7c32351468f14f56013c26a8814dd14d
#
_entry.id   7c32351468f14f56013c26a8814dd14d
#
_cell.length_a   1.000
_cell.length_b   1.000
_cell.length_c   1.000
_cell.angle_alpha   90.00
_cell.angle_beta   90.00
_cell.angle_gamma   90.00
#
_symmetry.space_group_name_H-M   'P 1'
#
loop_
_entity.id
_entity.type
_entity.pdbx_description
1 polymer ?
#
loop_
_entity_poly.entity_id
_entity_poly.type
_entity_poly.pdbx_seq_one_letter_code
_entity_poly.pdbx_strand_id
1 'polypeptide(L)'
;MALLDETDIEILHSLQKDAKSNAKELSEKLHISKTPIYERIKRLENEGYIKGYVALVDNKKIGLPLIIFCNVSLAVHDDEHIERFKEEIRNIDEIMECYSTGGIYDFFVKVVLKDLDAYNQFVFEKLTKVHGIVKMQSSFVLNEIKHTTVLNIPKNS
;
A
#
# COMPACT_ATOMS: atom_id res chain seq x y z
N MET A 1 -22.43 7.01 3.79
CA MET A 1 -21.82 6.11 2.79
C MET A 1 -22.92 5.27 2.18
N ALA A 2 -23.08 5.29 0.85
CA ALA A 2 -24.01 4.37 0.20
C ALA A 2 -23.45 2.93 0.36
N LEU A 3 -24.33 1.99 0.71
CA LEU A 3 -23.95 0.60 0.81
C LEU A 3 -23.61 0.06 -0.59
N LEU A 4 -22.50 -0.68 -0.71
CA LEU A 4 -22.16 -1.39 -1.95
C LEU A 4 -23.19 -2.49 -2.21
N ASP A 5 -23.75 -2.52 -3.41
CA ASP A 5 -24.60 -3.63 -3.86
C ASP A 5 -23.73 -4.76 -4.47
N GLU A 6 -24.34 -5.88 -4.81
CA GLU A 6 -23.63 -7.03 -5.40
C GLU A 6 -22.92 -6.66 -6.71
N THR A 7 -23.52 -5.83 -7.54
CA THR A 7 -22.92 -5.37 -8.79
C THR A 7 -21.67 -4.51 -8.54
N ASP A 8 -21.71 -3.62 -7.55
CA ASP A 8 -20.56 -2.80 -7.17
C ASP A 8 -19.41 -3.67 -6.69
N ILE A 9 -19.69 -4.68 -5.87
CA ILE A 9 -18.71 -5.65 -5.37
C ILE A 9 -18.06 -6.40 -6.54
N GLU A 10 -18.84 -6.88 -7.50
CA GLU A 10 -18.32 -7.60 -8.68
C GLU A 10 -17.47 -6.69 -9.59
N ILE A 11 -17.86 -5.42 -9.75
CA ILE A 11 -17.06 -4.42 -10.46
C ILE A 11 -15.73 -4.23 -9.75
N LEU A 12 -15.72 -3.98 -8.44
CA LEU A 12 -14.52 -3.82 -7.64
C LEU A 12 -13.61 -5.05 -7.67
N HIS A 13 -14.19 -6.27 -7.57
CA HIS A 13 -13.42 -7.51 -7.70
C HIS A 13 -12.77 -7.66 -9.06
N SER A 14 -13.46 -7.25 -10.12
CA SER A 14 -12.92 -7.32 -11.48
C SER A 14 -11.78 -6.34 -11.67
N LEU A 15 -11.98 -5.08 -11.26
CA LEU A 15 -10.98 -4.01 -11.40
C LEU A 15 -9.73 -4.23 -10.51
N GLN A 16 -9.88 -4.87 -9.34
CA GLN A 16 -8.74 -5.27 -8.50
C GLN A 16 -7.86 -6.33 -9.19
N LYS A 17 -8.45 -7.21 -10.00
CA LYS A 17 -7.72 -8.26 -10.73
C LYS A 17 -7.11 -7.74 -12.02
N ASP A 18 -7.84 -6.89 -12.73
CA ASP A 18 -7.39 -6.26 -13.97
C ASP A 18 -7.95 -4.84 -14.08
N ALA A 19 -7.11 -3.87 -13.71
CA ALA A 19 -7.45 -2.45 -13.80
C ALA A 19 -7.62 -1.94 -15.25
N LYS A 20 -7.24 -2.74 -16.27
CA LYS A 20 -7.44 -2.41 -17.70
C LYS A 20 -8.81 -2.83 -18.21
N SER A 21 -9.57 -3.62 -17.44
CA SER A 21 -10.93 -4.02 -17.82
C SER A 21 -11.80 -2.78 -18.07
N ASN A 22 -12.35 -2.70 -19.27
CA ASN A 22 -13.19 -1.57 -19.66
C ASN A 22 -14.68 -1.87 -19.41
N ALA A 23 -15.54 -0.84 -19.49
CA ALA A 23 -16.96 -0.97 -19.24
C ALA A 23 -17.68 -1.97 -20.18
N LYS A 24 -17.11 -2.22 -21.40
CA LYS A 24 -17.65 -3.23 -22.31
C LYS A 24 -17.42 -4.63 -21.79
N GLU A 25 -16.18 -4.94 -21.39
CA GLU A 25 -15.82 -6.25 -20.84
C GLU A 25 -16.57 -6.57 -19.55
N LEU A 26 -16.70 -5.56 -18.67
CA LEU A 26 -17.51 -5.70 -17.44
C LEU A 26 -19.01 -5.87 -17.73
N SER A 27 -19.54 -5.17 -18.74
CA SER A 27 -20.91 -5.32 -19.21
C SER A 27 -21.20 -6.74 -19.70
N GLU A 28 -20.32 -7.31 -20.49
CA GLU A 28 -20.43 -8.68 -20.99
C GLU A 28 -20.34 -9.71 -19.85
N LYS A 29 -19.40 -9.50 -18.92
CA LYS A 29 -19.17 -10.40 -17.78
C LYS A 29 -20.33 -10.40 -16.78
N LEU A 30 -20.90 -9.23 -16.50
CA LEU A 30 -21.95 -9.04 -15.49
C LEU A 30 -23.35 -9.09 -16.06
N HIS A 31 -23.51 -9.21 -17.38
CA HIS A 31 -24.79 -9.19 -18.10
C HIS A 31 -25.61 -7.91 -17.83
N ILE A 32 -24.93 -6.78 -17.71
CA ILE A 32 -25.51 -5.45 -17.47
C ILE A 32 -25.07 -4.53 -18.61
N SER A 33 -25.95 -3.64 -19.08
CA SER A 33 -25.60 -2.70 -20.15
C SER A 33 -24.44 -1.76 -19.76
N LYS A 34 -23.72 -1.22 -20.77
CA LYS A 34 -22.48 -0.44 -20.56
C LYS A 34 -22.70 0.83 -19.72
N THR A 35 -23.77 1.54 -19.97
CA THR A 35 -24.04 2.83 -19.31
C THR A 35 -24.14 2.71 -17.79
N PRO A 36 -24.95 1.81 -17.21
CA PRO A 36 -24.97 1.61 -15.77
C PRO A 36 -23.61 1.16 -15.18
N ILE A 37 -22.84 0.34 -15.91
CA ILE A 37 -21.49 -0.05 -15.47
C ILE A 37 -20.57 1.18 -15.38
N TYR A 38 -20.57 2.02 -16.41
CA TYR A 38 -19.77 3.23 -16.44
C TYR A 38 -20.15 4.19 -15.30
N GLU A 39 -21.43 4.41 -15.07
CA GLU A 39 -21.94 5.28 -14.00
C GLU A 39 -21.55 4.76 -12.62
N ARG A 40 -21.61 3.44 -12.41
CA ARG A 40 -21.18 2.81 -11.16
C ARG A 40 -19.67 2.97 -10.93
N ILE A 41 -18.84 2.75 -11.94
CA ILE A 41 -17.38 2.97 -11.82
C ILE A 41 -17.13 4.42 -11.42
N LYS A 42 -17.75 5.39 -12.12
CA LYS A 42 -17.60 6.81 -11.78
C LYS A 42 -18.04 7.15 -10.36
N ARG A 43 -19.13 6.55 -9.89
CA ARG A 43 -19.58 6.72 -8.52
C ARG A 43 -18.55 6.14 -7.53
N LEU A 44 -18.06 4.93 -7.77
CA LEU A 44 -17.06 4.27 -6.92
C LEU A 44 -15.72 5.05 -6.84
N GLU A 45 -15.33 5.70 -7.95
CA GLU A 45 -14.21 6.63 -7.99
C GLU A 45 -14.49 7.89 -7.17
N ASN A 46 -15.63 8.55 -7.40
CA ASN A 46 -15.99 9.81 -6.74
C ASN A 46 -16.23 9.65 -5.23
N GLU A 47 -16.78 8.51 -4.81
CA GLU A 47 -17.00 8.18 -3.39
C GLU A 47 -15.73 7.64 -2.70
N GLY A 48 -14.63 7.46 -3.44
CA GLY A 48 -13.33 7.06 -2.91
C GLY A 48 -13.19 5.56 -2.61
N TYR A 49 -14.11 4.72 -3.06
CA TYR A 49 -13.92 3.26 -3.02
C TYR A 49 -12.76 2.82 -3.91
N ILE A 50 -12.61 3.46 -5.07
CA ILE A 50 -11.46 3.33 -5.95
C ILE A 50 -10.58 4.55 -5.73
N LYS A 51 -9.40 4.35 -5.13
CA LYS A 51 -8.44 5.43 -4.86
C LYS A 51 -7.59 5.78 -6.07
N GLY A 52 -7.46 4.86 -7.02
CA GLY A 52 -6.64 5.01 -8.21
C GLY A 52 -6.36 3.68 -8.90
N TYR A 53 -5.70 3.77 -10.04
CA TYR A 53 -5.26 2.63 -10.84
C TYR A 53 -3.75 2.70 -10.98
N VAL A 54 -3.06 1.61 -10.66
CA VAL A 54 -1.59 1.54 -10.70
C VAL A 54 -1.12 0.29 -11.42
N ALA A 55 0.05 0.37 -12.04
CA ALA A 55 0.73 -0.80 -12.53
C ALA A 55 1.48 -1.49 -11.37
N LEU A 56 1.28 -2.79 -11.21
CA LEU A 56 2.11 -3.59 -10.34
C LEU A 56 3.41 -3.93 -11.06
N VAL A 57 4.53 -3.47 -10.52
CA VAL A 57 5.85 -3.63 -11.12
C VAL A 57 6.61 -4.74 -10.39
N ASP A 58 7.26 -5.62 -11.14
CA ASP A 58 8.17 -6.63 -10.58
C ASP A 58 9.46 -5.94 -10.11
N ASN A 59 9.60 -5.79 -8.80
CA ASN A 59 10.72 -5.11 -8.17
C ASN A 59 12.08 -5.78 -8.48
N LYS A 60 12.12 -7.10 -8.67
CA LYS A 60 13.35 -7.82 -9.05
C LYS A 60 13.78 -7.46 -10.45
N LYS A 61 12.83 -7.35 -11.40
CA LYS A 61 13.12 -6.99 -12.78
C LYS A 61 13.60 -5.56 -12.96
N ILE A 62 13.21 -4.66 -12.07
CA ILE A 62 13.69 -3.27 -12.07
C ILE A 62 14.94 -3.04 -11.20
N GLY A 63 15.53 -4.12 -10.67
CA GLY A 63 16.77 -4.04 -9.91
C GLY A 63 16.63 -3.68 -8.43
N LEU A 64 15.46 -3.86 -7.86
CA LEU A 64 15.15 -3.59 -6.44
C LEU A 64 14.67 -4.87 -5.71
N PRO A 65 15.48 -5.95 -5.68
CA PRO A 65 15.02 -7.24 -5.17
C PRO A 65 14.92 -7.31 -3.64
N LEU A 66 15.56 -6.40 -2.91
CA LEU A 66 15.66 -6.47 -1.46
C LEU A 66 14.48 -5.80 -0.79
N ILE A 67 13.66 -6.58 -0.10
CA ILE A 67 12.55 -6.11 0.72
C ILE A 67 12.93 -6.26 2.18
N ILE A 68 12.72 -5.20 2.96
CA ILE A 68 13.06 -5.16 4.38
C ILE A 68 11.85 -4.61 5.15
N PHE A 69 11.53 -5.24 6.26
CA PHE A 69 10.58 -4.72 7.23
C PHE A 69 11.32 -4.21 8.46
N CYS A 70 11.07 -2.96 8.84
CA CYS A 70 11.70 -2.32 9.97
C CYS A 70 10.65 -1.99 11.04
N ASN A 71 10.86 -2.49 12.25
CA ASN A 71 10.14 -2.04 13.44
C ASN A 71 10.89 -0.86 14.03
N VAL A 72 10.20 0.22 14.33
CA VAL A 72 10.79 1.48 14.80
C VAL A 72 10.13 1.91 16.10
N SER A 73 10.93 2.38 17.07
CA SER A 73 10.45 3.05 18.29
C SER A 73 11.00 4.46 18.38
N LEU A 74 10.14 5.38 18.84
CA LEU A 74 10.49 6.76 19.13
C LEU A 74 10.83 6.97 20.61
N ALA A 75 11.65 7.99 20.89
CA ALA A 75 11.97 8.38 22.26
C ALA A 75 10.82 9.08 22.96
N VAL A 76 10.05 9.85 22.22
CA VAL A 76 8.98 10.72 22.72
C VAL A 76 7.72 10.50 21.88
N HIS A 77 6.57 10.37 22.55
CA HIS A 77 5.29 10.00 21.94
C HIS A 77 4.27 11.14 22.01
N ASP A 78 4.71 12.40 22.01
CA ASP A 78 3.81 13.53 21.85
C ASP A 78 3.45 13.77 20.37
N ASP A 79 2.41 14.54 20.14
CA ASP A 79 1.88 14.77 18.80
C ASP A 79 2.91 15.47 17.88
N GLU A 80 3.73 16.37 18.43
CA GLU A 80 4.74 17.11 17.65
C GLU A 80 5.81 16.18 17.08
N HIS A 81 6.39 15.32 17.93
CA HIS A 81 7.42 14.35 17.52
C HIS A 81 6.87 13.30 16.55
N ILE A 82 5.63 12.84 16.78
CA ILE A 82 4.96 11.87 15.89
C ILE A 82 4.69 12.48 14.52
N GLU A 83 4.15 13.70 14.43
CA GLU A 83 3.88 14.34 13.14
C GLU A 83 5.18 14.67 12.40
N ARG A 84 6.21 15.12 13.09
CA ARG A 84 7.53 15.33 12.50
C ARG A 84 8.11 14.05 11.92
N PHE A 85 8.08 12.95 12.66
CA PHE A 85 8.50 11.64 12.15
C PHE A 85 7.72 11.25 10.89
N LYS A 86 6.40 11.40 10.89
CA LYS A 86 5.56 11.09 9.73
C LYS A 86 5.93 11.92 8.50
N GLU A 87 6.22 13.21 8.67
CA GLU A 87 6.64 14.09 7.58
C GLU A 87 7.99 13.67 7.01
N GLU A 88 8.97 13.39 7.88
CA GLU A 88 10.30 12.96 7.47
C GLU A 88 10.25 11.61 6.72
N ILE A 89 9.47 10.64 7.21
CA ILE A 89 9.29 9.34 6.56
C ILE A 89 8.61 9.45 5.19
N ARG A 90 7.62 10.33 5.02
CA ARG A 90 6.94 10.53 3.73
C ARG A 90 7.86 11.01 2.61
N ASN A 91 8.98 11.66 2.97
CA ASN A 91 9.94 12.21 2.03
C ASN A 91 11.09 11.26 1.68
N ILE A 92 11.02 9.99 2.10
CA ILE A 92 12.04 8.97 1.83
C ILE A 92 11.48 7.98 0.80
N ASP A 93 11.97 8.06 -0.42
CA ASP A 93 11.45 7.30 -1.57
C ASP A 93 11.58 5.78 -1.42
N GLU A 94 12.60 5.30 -0.71
CA GLU A 94 12.82 3.87 -0.47
C GLU A 94 11.80 3.25 0.48
N ILE A 95 11.08 4.09 1.24
CA ILE A 95 10.01 3.67 2.14
C ILE A 95 8.71 3.56 1.36
N MET A 96 8.28 2.34 1.16
CA MET A 96 7.06 2.04 0.40
C MET A 96 5.80 2.11 1.25
N GLU A 97 5.92 1.75 2.53
CA GLU A 97 4.78 1.68 3.46
C GLU A 97 5.26 2.03 4.87
N CYS A 98 4.43 2.76 5.62
CA CYS A 98 4.66 3.03 7.03
C CYS A 98 3.33 3.00 7.78
N TYR A 99 3.28 2.23 8.86
CA TYR A 99 2.09 2.04 9.69
C TYR A 99 2.41 2.35 11.15
N SER A 100 1.54 3.10 11.82
CA SER A 100 1.55 3.16 13.29
C SER A 100 0.99 1.86 13.83
N THR A 101 1.65 1.27 14.82
CA THR A 101 1.29 -0.03 15.37
C THR A 101 1.02 0.06 16.87
N GLY A 102 0.08 -0.75 17.36
CA GLY A 102 -0.11 -0.96 18.80
C GLY A 102 0.75 -2.14 19.24
N GLY A 103 1.74 -1.91 20.12
CA GLY A 103 2.62 -2.98 20.61
C GLY A 103 3.95 -2.47 21.14
N ILE A 104 5.00 -3.30 21.03
CA ILE A 104 6.35 -3.00 21.52
C ILE A 104 7.05 -1.92 20.70
N TYR A 105 6.68 -1.80 19.43
CA TYR A 105 7.21 -0.82 18.49
C TYR A 105 6.10 0.13 18.06
N ASP A 106 6.45 1.37 17.78
CA ASP A 106 5.51 2.42 17.42
C ASP A 106 5.12 2.40 15.93
N PHE A 107 6.08 2.02 15.08
CA PHE A 107 5.88 1.98 13.64
C PHE A 107 6.46 0.73 13.00
N PHE A 108 5.78 0.31 11.93
CA PHE A 108 6.21 -0.76 11.04
C PHE A 108 6.41 -0.19 9.64
N VAL A 109 7.59 -0.36 9.08
CA VAL A 109 8.01 0.29 7.84
C VAL A 109 8.47 -0.77 6.85
N LYS A 110 8.02 -0.66 5.58
CA LYS A 110 8.49 -1.49 4.48
C LYS A 110 9.42 -0.68 3.60
N VAL A 111 10.63 -1.19 3.39
CA VAL A 111 11.69 -0.60 2.58
C VAL A 111 12.02 -1.52 1.42
N VAL A 112 12.25 -0.96 0.23
CA VAL A 112 12.64 -1.72 -0.96
C VAL A 112 13.90 -1.13 -1.55
N LEU A 113 14.94 -1.96 -1.71
CA LEU A 113 16.29 -1.54 -2.08
C LEU A 113 16.94 -2.53 -3.07
N LYS A 114 18.05 -2.10 -3.63
CA LYS A 114 18.82 -2.88 -4.58
C LYS A 114 19.56 -4.05 -3.91
N ASP A 115 20.27 -3.78 -2.82
CA ASP A 115 21.17 -4.73 -2.15
C ASP A 115 21.46 -4.31 -0.71
N LEU A 116 22.29 -5.08 -0.01
CA LEU A 116 22.69 -4.80 1.37
C LEU A 116 23.57 -3.55 1.51
N ASP A 117 24.36 -3.22 0.50
CA ASP A 117 25.17 -2.01 0.53
C ASP A 117 24.27 -0.77 0.46
N ALA A 118 23.26 -0.80 -0.40
CA ALA A 118 22.22 0.22 -0.45
C ALA A 118 21.44 0.32 0.87
N TYR A 119 21.20 -0.81 1.56
CA TYR A 119 20.57 -0.79 2.88
C TYR A 119 21.47 -0.12 3.94
N ASN A 120 22.76 -0.45 3.98
CA ASN A 120 23.69 0.20 4.90
C ASN A 120 23.72 1.72 4.67
N GLN A 121 23.81 2.14 3.41
CA GLN A 121 23.80 3.55 3.03
C GLN A 121 22.47 4.22 3.43
N PHE A 122 21.33 3.59 3.15
CA PHE A 122 20.02 4.07 3.56
C PHE A 122 19.90 4.29 5.07
N VAL A 123 20.38 3.34 5.88
CA VAL A 123 20.37 3.47 7.35
C VAL A 123 21.20 4.66 7.79
N PHE A 124 22.47 4.75 7.33
CA PHE A 124 23.39 5.80 7.78
C PHE A 124 23.03 7.19 7.24
N GLU A 125 22.57 7.31 6.01
CA GLU A 125 22.37 8.60 5.37
C GLU A 125 20.95 9.16 5.54
N LYS A 126 19.97 8.29 5.71
CA LYS A 126 18.55 8.69 5.78
C LYS A 126 17.93 8.35 7.13
N LEU A 127 17.88 7.08 7.49
CA LEU A 127 17.06 6.65 8.62
C LEU A 127 17.58 7.13 9.98
N THR A 128 18.93 7.18 10.18
CA THR A 128 19.52 7.74 11.39
C THR A 128 19.33 9.26 11.53
N LYS A 129 18.96 9.95 10.47
CA LYS A 129 18.67 11.39 10.48
C LYS A 129 17.21 11.70 10.79
N VAL A 130 16.33 10.69 10.73
CA VAL A 130 14.94 10.84 11.14
C VAL A 130 14.85 11.07 12.63
N HIS A 131 14.21 12.17 13.02
CA HIS A 131 14.17 12.60 14.41
C HIS A 131 13.37 11.62 15.27
N GLY A 132 13.88 11.41 16.48
CA GLY A 132 13.19 10.68 17.52
C GLY A 132 13.35 9.16 17.48
N ILE A 133 13.97 8.57 16.46
CA ILE A 133 14.20 7.12 16.42
C ILE A 133 15.23 6.74 17.48
N VAL A 134 14.85 5.86 18.43
CA VAL A 134 15.76 5.33 19.47
C VAL A 134 16.05 3.84 19.29
N LYS A 135 15.14 3.13 18.65
CA LYS A 135 15.31 1.69 18.40
C LYS A 135 14.77 1.32 17.03
N MET A 136 15.54 0.50 16.35
CA MET A 136 15.12 -0.10 15.08
C MET A 136 15.51 -1.57 15.04
N GLN A 137 14.61 -2.38 14.51
CA GLN A 137 14.86 -3.79 14.24
C GLN A 137 14.45 -4.10 12.81
N SER A 138 15.40 -4.51 11.98
CA SER A 138 15.17 -4.84 10.58
C SER A 138 15.10 -6.34 10.37
N SER A 139 14.15 -6.74 9.51
CA SER A 139 13.93 -8.13 9.09
C SER A 139 14.00 -8.19 7.57
N PHE A 140 14.94 -8.95 7.04
CA PHE A 140 15.14 -9.11 5.60
C PHE A 140 14.24 -10.23 5.06
N VAL A 141 13.50 -9.95 4.01
CA VAL A 141 12.64 -10.94 3.34
C VAL A 141 13.52 -11.90 2.55
N LEU A 142 13.52 -13.16 2.95
CA LEU A 142 14.25 -14.22 2.24
C LEU A 142 13.45 -14.74 1.05
N ASN A 143 12.14 -14.86 1.21
CA ASN A 143 11.23 -15.33 0.17
C ASN A 143 9.85 -14.72 0.35
N GLU A 144 9.25 -14.26 -0.75
CA GLU A 144 7.86 -13.81 -0.78
C GLU A 144 6.95 -15.00 -1.07
N ILE A 145 6.19 -15.42 -0.08
CA ILE A 145 5.27 -16.57 -0.19
C ILE A 145 3.94 -16.16 -0.82
N LYS A 146 3.47 -14.96 -0.51
CA LYS A 146 2.21 -14.44 -1.04
C LYS A 146 2.23 -12.92 -1.05
N HIS A 147 1.89 -12.35 -2.18
CA HIS A 147 1.58 -10.92 -2.32
C HIS A 147 0.33 -10.78 -3.19
N THR A 148 -0.66 -10.06 -2.70
CA THR A 148 -1.88 -9.74 -3.45
C THR A 148 -2.40 -8.38 -3.04
N THR A 149 -2.92 -7.64 -4.00
CA THR A 149 -3.63 -6.38 -3.79
C THR A 149 -5.15 -6.55 -3.82
N VAL A 150 -5.63 -7.77 -4.08
CA VAL A 150 -7.07 -8.09 -4.17
C VAL A 150 -7.64 -8.29 -2.78
N LEU A 151 -8.45 -7.35 -2.33
CA LEU A 151 -9.20 -7.42 -1.09
C LEU A 151 -10.47 -8.27 -1.29
N ASN A 152 -10.76 -9.14 -0.34
CA ASN A 152 -12.03 -9.85 -0.30
C ASN A 152 -13.08 -8.92 0.32
N ILE A 153 -13.99 -8.39 -0.52
CA ILE A 153 -15.04 -7.47 -0.08
C ILE A 153 -16.17 -8.30 0.50
N PRO A 154 -16.56 -8.10 1.78
CA PRO A 154 -17.68 -8.84 2.37
C PRO A 154 -18.97 -8.47 1.66
N LYS A 155 -19.79 -9.48 1.30
CA LYS A 155 -21.17 -9.25 0.86
C LYS A 155 -21.96 -8.80 2.08
N ASN A 156 -22.67 -7.68 1.93
CA ASN A 156 -23.58 -7.23 2.98
C ASN A 156 -24.68 -8.30 3.12
N SER A 157 -24.78 -8.86 4.33
CA SER A 157 -25.83 -9.81 4.71
C SER A 157 -27.14 -9.08 4.94
#